data_7b8aaba5b0cb738f0308f3c216480a52
#
_entry.id   7b8aaba5b0cb738f0308f3c216480a52
#
_cell.length_a   1.000
_cell.length_b   1.000
_cell.length_c   1.000
_cell.angle_alpha   90.00
_cell.angle_beta   90.00
_cell.angle_gamma   90.00
#
_symmetry.space_group_name_H-M   'P 1'
#
loop_
_entity.id
_entity.type
_entity.pdbx_description
1 polymer ?
#
loop_
_entity_poly.entity_id
_entity_poly.type
_entity_poly.pdbx_seq_one_letter_code
_entity_poly.pdbx_strand_id
1 'polypeptide(L)'
;MIVAHAQKVELITKSNRKDDRHDARTLARLARIDAELLGPVRHRSAKAQIHLTVIRARAELVSARTALVNAARGLVKSYGQRLPKCGTQQVSRELAAGLSTEIREVLEPLLKEIESLNERIQEYDERMEKIAKEVYPEVSLLKQVKGVGTQIALTYVLTIEDPHRFPKSREVGCFLGLRPGRRNSGESEPQKKISKEGDRYLRTMMVQGAHYILGPFGEDSDLRRWGLKLAERGGTNAKKRAVAAVARKLAVLLHRLWVSGEVYEPLRNSNKAMRAAA
;
A
#
# COMPACT_ATOMS: atom_id res chain seq x y z
N MET A 1 16.61 -20.78 14.01
CA MET A 1 15.34 -21.34 13.50
C MET A 1 15.08 -20.74 12.13
N ILE A 2 14.83 -21.57 11.10
CA ILE A 2 14.46 -21.12 9.75
C ILE A 2 12.96 -21.29 9.60
N VAL A 3 12.26 -20.23 9.20
CA VAL A 3 10.83 -20.30 8.92
C VAL A 3 10.61 -20.37 7.42
N ALA A 4 10.05 -21.49 6.96
CA ALA A 4 9.78 -21.73 5.56
C ALA A 4 8.55 -20.93 5.07
N HIS A 5 8.61 -20.44 3.82
CA HIS A 5 7.45 -19.81 3.19
C HIS A 5 6.51 -20.88 2.64
N ALA A 6 5.37 -21.09 3.29
CA ALA A 6 4.43 -22.16 2.96
C ALA A 6 4.10 -22.27 1.45
N GLN A 7 3.88 -21.14 0.76
CA GLN A 7 3.57 -21.15 -0.67
C GLN A 7 4.75 -21.48 -1.60
N LYS A 8 6.00 -21.36 -1.11
CA LYS A 8 7.19 -21.66 -1.90
C LYS A 8 7.62 -23.12 -1.81
N VAL A 9 7.19 -23.84 -0.76
CA VAL A 9 7.48 -25.27 -0.61
C VAL A 9 6.47 -26.08 -1.42
N GLU A 10 6.61 -26.06 -2.76
CA GLU A 10 5.67 -26.70 -3.69
C GLU A 10 5.57 -28.20 -3.50
N LEU A 11 6.65 -28.84 -3.08
CA LEU A 11 6.67 -30.29 -2.79
C LEU A 11 5.68 -30.70 -1.69
N ILE A 12 5.34 -29.76 -0.80
CA ILE A 12 4.33 -29.95 0.24
C ILE A 12 2.96 -29.47 -0.25
N THR A 13 2.90 -28.22 -0.77
CA THR A 13 1.62 -27.61 -1.12
C THR A 13 0.89 -28.32 -2.27
N LYS A 14 1.66 -28.86 -3.23
CA LYS A 14 1.12 -29.60 -4.40
C LYS A 14 1.08 -31.13 -4.18
N SER A 15 1.55 -31.62 -3.04
CA SER A 15 1.51 -33.04 -2.71
C SER A 15 0.06 -33.51 -2.49
N ASN A 16 -0.26 -34.70 -3.00
CA ASN A 16 -1.53 -35.37 -2.70
C ASN A 16 -1.52 -36.03 -1.32
N ARG A 17 -0.35 -36.18 -0.70
CA ARG A 17 -0.21 -36.67 0.68
C ARG A 17 -0.33 -35.47 1.63
N LYS A 18 -1.35 -35.49 2.47
CA LYS A 18 -1.58 -34.51 3.54
C LYS A 18 -1.32 -35.20 4.88
N ASP A 19 -0.05 -35.32 5.24
CA ASP A 19 0.43 -35.99 6.46
C ASP A 19 1.58 -35.19 7.07
N ASP A 20 1.43 -34.77 8.32
CA ASP A 20 2.40 -33.96 9.05
C ASP A 20 3.79 -34.59 9.11
N ARG A 21 3.87 -35.94 9.20
CA ARG A 21 5.14 -36.66 9.18
C ARG A 21 5.84 -36.57 7.81
N HIS A 22 5.05 -36.60 6.73
CA HIS A 22 5.55 -36.43 5.37
C HIS A 22 6.06 -35.00 5.17
N ASP A 23 5.30 -34.01 5.62
CA ASP A 23 5.65 -32.61 5.53
C ASP A 23 6.91 -32.28 6.34
N ALA A 24 7.00 -32.75 7.59
CA ALA A 24 8.19 -32.59 8.42
C ALA A 24 9.44 -33.23 7.80
N ARG A 25 9.31 -34.44 7.24
CA ARG A 25 10.41 -35.13 6.54
C ARG A 25 10.84 -34.36 5.28
N THR A 26 9.90 -33.82 4.54
CA THR A 26 10.17 -33.04 3.32
C THR A 26 10.89 -31.76 3.68
N LEU A 27 10.44 -31.02 4.70
CA LEU A 27 11.11 -29.81 5.21
C LEU A 27 12.54 -30.11 5.67
N ALA A 28 12.73 -31.19 6.44
CA ALA A 28 14.05 -31.59 6.91
C ALA A 28 15.00 -31.93 5.75
N ARG A 29 14.51 -32.62 4.73
CA ARG A 29 15.31 -32.94 3.54
C ARG A 29 15.71 -31.71 2.76
N LEU A 30 14.75 -30.79 2.51
CA LEU A 30 15.02 -29.52 1.81
C LEU A 30 16.03 -28.68 2.59
N ALA A 31 15.86 -28.51 3.91
CA ALA A 31 16.79 -27.79 4.77
C ALA A 31 18.21 -28.37 4.75
N ARG A 32 18.33 -29.69 4.63
CA ARG A 32 19.63 -30.40 4.57
C ARG A 32 20.33 -30.25 3.22
N ILE A 33 19.58 -30.16 2.13
CA ILE A 33 20.13 -29.99 0.78
C ILE A 33 20.55 -28.52 0.57
N ASP A 34 19.61 -27.61 0.79
CA ASP A 34 19.82 -26.18 0.67
C ASP A 34 18.68 -25.44 1.39
N ALA A 35 19.03 -24.66 2.43
CA ALA A 35 18.06 -23.88 3.20
C ALA A 35 17.28 -22.85 2.36
N GLU A 36 17.84 -22.36 1.26
CA GLU A 36 17.19 -21.42 0.36
C GLU A 36 15.99 -22.04 -0.36
N LEU A 37 15.94 -23.36 -0.53
CA LEU A 37 14.80 -24.08 -1.10
C LEU A 37 13.53 -23.96 -0.24
N LEU A 38 13.68 -23.68 1.06
CA LEU A 38 12.56 -23.38 1.95
C LEU A 38 11.95 -21.99 1.69
N GLY A 39 12.63 -21.14 0.91
CA GLY A 39 12.26 -19.75 0.74
C GLY A 39 12.17 -19.03 2.09
N PRO A 40 13.26 -18.90 2.84
CA PRO A 40 13.24 -18.43 4.22
C PRO A 40 12.52 -17.10 4.38
N VAL A 41 11.65 -17.03 5.40
CA VAL A 41 10.91 -15.81 5.75
C VAL A 41 11.62 -15.12 6.90
N ARG A 42 11.99 -13.87 6.70
CA ARG A 42 12.49 -13.01 7.78
C ARG A 42 11.30 -12.35 8.47
N HIS A 43 11.06 -12.71 9.73
CA HIS A 43 10.03 -12.07 10.53
C HIS A 43 10.43 -10.64 10.92
N ARG A 44 9.42 -9.80 11.05
CA ARG A 44 9.57 -8.45 11.61
C ARG A 44 9.81 -8.56 13.11
N SER A 45 10.43 -7.54 13.69
CA SER A 45 10.54 -7.40 15.14
C SER A 45 9.15 -7.25 15.79
N ALA A 46 9.03 -7.67 17.05
CA ALA A 46 7.79 -7.50 17.81
C ALA A 46 7.34 -6.03 17.85
N LYS A 47 8.31 -5.10 17.98
CA LYS A 47 8.06 -3.66 17.97
C LYS A 47 7.45 -3.19 16.65
N ALA A 48 8.05 -3.55 15.52
CA ALA A 48 7.52 -3.18 14.20
C ALA A 48 6.14 -3.80 13.96
N GLN A 49 5.93 -5.05 14.41
CA GLN A 49 4.64 -5.73 14.27
C GLN A 49 3.53 -5.02 15.07
N ILE A 50 3.80 -4.58 16.30
CA ILE A 50 2.84 -3.80 17.11
C ILE A 50 2.49 -2.50 16.41
N HIS A 51 3.49 -1.75 15.91
CA HIS A 51 3.22 -0.48 15.23
C HIS A 51 2.47 -0.67 13.90
N LEU A 52 2.74 -1.75 13.14
CA LEU A 52 1.93 -2.11 11.98
C LEU A 52 0.48 -2.44 12.37
N THR A 53 0.26 -3.04 13.54
CA THR A 53 -1.08 -3.34 14.03
C THR A 53 -1.87 -2.05 14.29
N VAL A 54 -1.22 -0.98 14.79
CA VAL A 54 -1.85 0.35 14.92
C VAL A 54 -2.36 0.85 13.57
N ILE A 55 -1.52 0.78 12.53
CA ILE A 55 -1.90 1.22 11.17
C ILE A 55 -3.06 0.39 10.62
N ARG A 56 -3.03 -0.94 10.83
CA ARG A 56 -4.08 -1.84 10.36
C ARG A 56 -5.40 -1.62 11.09
N ALA A 57 -5.36 -1.43 12.42
CA ALA A 57 -6.56 -1.11 13.20
C ALA A 57 -7.22 0.18 12.69
N ARG A 58 -6.43 1.23 12.44
CA ARG A 58 -6.94 2.45 11.82
C ARG A 58 -7.59 2.18 10.46
N ALA A 59 -6.98 1.34 9.62
CA ALA A 59 -7.53 1.00 8.30
C ALA A 59 -8.89 0.29 8.40
N GLU A 60 -9.07 -0.59 9.39
CA GLU A 60 -10.36 -1.25 9.64
C GLU A 60 -11.42 -0.25 10.12
N LEU A 61 -11.07 0.71 10.98
CA LEU A 61 -11.99 1.78 11.37
C LEU A 61 -12.44 2.63 10.17
N VAL A 62 -11.52 2.97 9.26
CA VAL A 62 -11.86 3.68 8.01
C VAL A 62 -12.77 2.84 7.11
N SER A 63 -12.54 1.54 7.04
CA SER A 63 -13.39 0.60 6.30
C SER A 63 -14.80 0.52 6.88
N ALA A 64 -14.92 0.38 8.20
CA ALA A 64 -16.18 0.36 8.91
C ALA A 64 -16.97 1.66 8.70
N ARG A 65 -16.32 2.82 8.88
CA ARG A 65 -16.94 4.13 8.60
C ARG A 65 -17.46 4.21 7.18
N THR A 66 -16.66 3.79 6.20
CA THR A 66 -17.06 3.83 4.79
C THR A 66 -18.26 2.94 4.51
N ALA A 67 -18.31 1.76 5.12
CA ALA A 67 -19.45 0.85 5.01
C ALA A 67 -20.73 1.48 5.60
N LEU A 68 -20.65 2.08 6.80
CA LEU A 68 -21.79 2.75 7.44
C LEU A 68 -22.28 3.95 6.63
N VAL A 69 -21.35 4.79 6.11
CA VAL A 69 -21.71 5.92 5.24
C VAL A 69 -22.43 5.45 3.98
N ASN A 70 -21.96 4.37 3.36
CA ASN A 70 -22.59 3.82 2.17
C ASN A 70 -23.97 3.23 2.50
N ALA A 71 -24.11 2.55 3.64
CA ALA A 71 -25.40 2.05 4.12
C ALA A 71 -26.38 3.20 4.37
N ALA A 72 -25.98 4.25 5.10
CA ALA A 72 -26.81 5.42 5.34
C ALA A 72 -27.27 6.09 4.03
N ARG A 73 -26.36 6.28 3.08
CA ARG A 73 -26.70 6.81 1.75
C ARG A 73 -27.67 5.91 0.97
N GLY A 74 -27.52 4.59 1.09
CA GLY A 74 -28.41 3.61 0.48
C GLY A 74 -29.83 3.69 1.05
N LEU A 75 -29.96 3.74 2.38
CA LEU A 75 -31.24 3.85 3.08
C LEU A 75 -31.97 5.13 2.71
N VAL A 76 -31.30 6.29 2.73
CA VAL A 76 -31.89 7.58 2.34
C VAL A 76 -32.36 7.55 0.90
N LYS A 77 -31.58 6.95 0.00
CA LYS A 77 -31.94 6.82 -1.41
C LYS A 77 -33.14 5.93 -1.63
N SER A 78 -33.29 4.84 -0.89
CA SER A 78 -34.45 3.95 -0.99
C SER A 78 -35.74 4.61 -0.51
N TYR A 79 -35.64 5.62 0.37
CA TYR A 79 -36.75 6.46 0.82
C TYR A 79 -37.04 7.64 -0.13
N GLY A 80 -36.35 7.75 -1.26
CA GLY A 80 -36.54 8.82 -2.24
C GLY A 80 -35.81 10.12 -1.94
N GLN A 81 -35.02 10.18 -0.86
CA GLN A 81 -34.25 11.36 -0.46
C GLN A 81 -32.74 11.17 -0.75
N ARG A 82 -31.92 12.18 -0.50
CA ARG A 82 -30.47 12.09 -0.68
C ARG A 82 -29.72 12.90 0.38
N LEU A 83 -28.71 12.32 0.96
CA LEU A 83 -27.73 13.06 1.74
C LEU A 83 -26.90 13.98 0.81
N PRO A 84 -26.50 15.16 1.29
CA PRO A 84 -25.62 16.05 0.54
C PRO A 84 -24.33 15.34 0.08
N LYS A 85 -23.82 15.73 -1.07
CA LYS A 85 -22.57 15.17 -1.60
C LYS A 85 -21.38 15.71 -0.81
N CYS A 86 -20.73 14.84 -0.04
CA CYS A 86 -19.57 15.17 0.79
C CYS A 86 -18.60 13.99 0.88
N GLY A 87 -17.41 14.22 1.43
CA GLY A 87 -16.47 13.17 1.80
C GLY A 87 -17.02 12.29 2.93
N THR A 88 -16.55 11.06 3.04
CA THR A 88 -17.01 10.13 4.10
C THR A 88 -16.74 10.64 5.52
N GLN A 89 -15.68 11.42 5.70
CA GLN A 89 -15.29 12.03 6.97
C GLN A 89 -16.16 13.22 7.37
N GLN A 90 -16.94 13.78 6.45
CA GLN A 90 -17.80 14.94 6.67
C GLN A 90 -19.25 14.54 6.96
N VAL A 91 -19.57 13.25 6.90
CA VAL A 91 -20.91 12.76 7.20
C VAL A 91 -21.15 12.85 8.70
N SER A 92 -22.16 13.62 9.10
CA SER A 92 -22.54 13.91 10.47
C SER A 92 -24.06 13.99 10.60
N ARG A 93 -24.55 14.10 11.84
CA ARG A 93 -25.96 14.31 12.11
C ARG A 93 -26.49 15.63 11.53
N GLU A 94 -25.64 16.66 11.49
CA GLU A 94 -25.98 17.96 10.91
C GLU A 94 -26.34 17.86 9.43
N LEU A 95 -25.62 17.01 8.66
CA LEU A 95 -25.93 16.77 7.25
C LEU A 95 -27.29 16.11 7.02
N ALA A 96 -27.84 15.46 8.03
CA ALA A 96 -29.17 14.86 7.98
C ALA A 96 -30.31 15.84 8.31
N ALA A 97 -29.99 17.07 8.72
CA ALA A 97 -31.00 18.07 9.12
C ALA A 97 -32.02 18.39 7.99
N GLY A 98 -31.60 18.28 6.73
CA GLY A 98 -32.47 18.49 5.56
C GLY A 98 -33.37 17.29 5.18
N LEU A 99 -33.28 16.17 5.89
CA LEU A 99 -34.11 14.98 5.66
C LEU A 99 -35.41 15.06 6.46
N SER A 100 -36.43 14.28 6.04
CA SER A 100 -37.67 14.14 6.80
C SER A 100 -37.39 13.57 8.21
N THR A 101 -38.27 13.87 9.17
CA THR A 101 -38.09 13.48 10.58
C THR A 101 -38.01 11.97 10.73
N GLU A 102 -38.84 11.23 10.02
CA GLU A 102 -38.89 9.77 10.09
C GLU A 102 -37.60 9.11 9.67
N ILE A 103 -37.02 9.53 8.52
CA ILE A 103 -35.79 8.93 8.04
C ILE A 103 -34.58 9.39 8.89
N ARG A 104 -34.62 10.60 9.43
CA ARG A 104 -33.59 11.11 10.32
C ARG A 104 -33.51 10.32 11.62
N GLU A 105 -34.64 9.98 12.24
CA GLU A 105 -34.70 9.15 13.44
C GLU A 105 -34.12 7.76 13.21
N VAL A 106 -34.42 7.15 12.06
CA VAL A 106 -33.86 5.84 11.68
C VAL A 106 -32.34 5.91 11.46
N LEU A 107 -31.83 7.02 10.94
CA LEU A 107 -30.40 7.19 10.68
C LEU A 107 -29.59 7.61 11.91
N GLU A 108 -30.21 8.20 12.91
CA GLU A 108 -29.55 8.78 14.09
C GLU A 108 -28.49 7.82 14.71
N PRO A 109 -28.77 6.53 14.97
CA PRO A 109 -27.77 5.62 15.51
C PRO A 109 -26.57 5.41 14.57
N LEU A 110 -26.79 5.33 13.26
CA LEU A 110 -25.72 5.15 12.27
C LEU A 110 -24.84 6.39 12.19
N LEU A 111 -25.44 7.58 12.24
CA LEU A 111 -24.72 8.84 12.18
C LEU A 111 -23.86 9.06 13.42
N LYS A 112 -24.38 8.75 14.62
CA LYS A 112 -23.61 8.76 15.88
C LYS A 112 -22.40 7.84 15.81
N GLU A 113 -22.57 6.63 15.27
CA GLU A 113 -21.45 5.70 15.13
C GLU A 113 -20.42 6.20 14.11
N ILE A 114 -20.83 6.83 13.02
CA ILE A 114 -19.92 7.45 12.05
C ILE A 114 -19.09 8.56 12.69
N GLU A 115 -19.70 9.42 13.54
CA GLU A 115 -19.01 10.47 14.26
C GLU A 115 -17.99 9.88 15.25
N SER A 116 -18.39 8.89 16.06
CA SER A 116 -17.49 8.15 16.95
C SER A 116 -16.30 7.52 16.22
N LEU A 117 -16.56 6.92 15.07
CA LEU A 117 -15.46 6.37 14.23
C LEU A 117 -14.53 7.46 13.71
N ASN A 118 -15.03 8.67 13.39
CA ASN A 118 -14.18 9.79 12.99
C ASN A 118 -13.22 10.19 14.11
N GLU A 119 -13.72 10.33 15.34
CA GLU A 119 -12.90 10.66 16.53
C GLU A 119 -11.80 9.61 16.74
N ARG A 120 -12.17 8.33 16.74
CA ARG A 120 -11.18 7.26 16.90
C ARG A 120 -10.17 7.19 15.79
N ILE A 121 -10.57 7.44 14.53
CA ILE A 121 -9.64 7.49 13.41
C ILE A 121 -8.63 8.62 13.62
N GLN A 122 -9.07 9.78 14.12
CA GLN A 122 -8.19 10.89 14.44
C GLN A 122 -7.19 10.53 15.56
N GLU A 123 -7.63 9.89 16.64
CA GLU A 123 -6.74 9.39 17.71
C GLU A 123 -5.63 8.46 17.14
N TYR A 124 -5.99 7.58 16.20
CA TYR A 124 -5.02 6.71 15.54
C TYR A 124 -4.08 7.49 14.62
N ASP A 125 -4.55 8.53 13.92
CA ASP A 125 -3.72 9.39 13.09
C ASP A 125 -2.68 10.13 13.94
N GLU A 126 -3.07 10.70 15.07
CA GLU A 126 -2.18 11.34 16.04
C GLU A 126 -1.16 10.35 16.62
N ARG A 127 -1.61 9.15 16.97
CA ARG A 127 -0.72 8.07 17.44
C ARG A 127 0.31 7.66 16.38
N MET A 128 -0.08 7.59 15.13
CA MET A 128 0.84 7.27 14.03
C MET A 128 1.87 8.39 13.82
N GLU A 129 1.46 9.66 13.88
CA GLU A 129 2.39 10.80 13.79
C GLU A 129 3.40 10.78 14.94
N LYS A 130 2.94 10.50 16.18
CA LYS A 130 3.81 10.35 17.33
C LYS A 130 4.82 9.22 17.15
N ILE A 131 4.37 8.03 16.75
CA ILE A 131 5.24 6.87 16.47
C ILE A 131 6.28 7.23 15.40
N ALA A 132 5.84 7.86 14.30
CA ALA A 132 6.73 8.26 13.22
C ALA A 132 7.82 9.24 13.68
N LYS A 133 7.43 10.25 14.47
CA LYS A 133 8.35 11.29 14.94
C LYS A 133 9.35 10.77 15.99
N GLU A 134 8.88 9.99 16.96
CA GLU A 134 9.67 9.57 18.11
C GLU A 134 10.50 8.32 17.87
N VAL A 135 10.04 7.42 17.00
CA VAL A 135 10.62 6.07 16.85
C VAL A 135 11.25 5.82 15.49
N TYR A 136 10.76 6.48 14.43
CA TYR A 136 11.17 6.24 13.04
C TYR A 136 11.51 7.54 12.32
N PRO A 137 12.65 8.19 12.64
CA PRO A 137 13.04 9.49 12.07
C PRO A 137 13.17 9.46 10.55
N GLU A 138 13.47 8.30 9.96
CA GLU A 138 13.53 8.06 8.52
C GLU A 138 12.20 8.34 7.80
N VAL A 139 11.06 8.30 8.51
CA VAL A 139 9.75 8.67 7.96
C VAL A 139 9.77 10.11 7.43
N SER A 140 10.44 11.03 8.12
CA SER A 140 10.54 12.43 7.69
C SER A 140 11.25 12.58 6.35
N LEU A 141 12.28 11.77 6.12
CA LEU A 141 13.02 11.72 4.86
C LEU A 141 12.12 11.24 3.70
N LEU A 142 11.33 10.22 3.92
CA LEU A 142 10.44 9.67 2.89
C LEU A 142 9.26 10.60 2.57
N LYS A 143 8.79 11.39 3.54
CA LYS A 143 7.71 12.39 3.38
C LYS A 143 8.10 13.55 2.45
N GLN A 144 9.36 13.74 2.12
CA GLN A 144 9.79 14.72 1.12
C GLN A 144 9.18 14.45 -0.27
N VAL A 145 8.85 13.20 -0.57
CA VAL A 145 8.21 12.82 -1.83
C VAL A 145 6.72 13.17 -1.77
N LYS A 146 6.30 14.17 -2.54
CA LYS A 146 4.88 14.56 -2.60
C LYS A 146 3.98 13.40 -3.00
N GLY A 147 2.89 13.21 -2.25
CA GLY A 147 2.04 12.02 -2.35
C GLY A 147 2.41 10.89 -1.39
N VAL A 148 3.47 11.09 -0.57
CA VAL A 148 3.87 10.18 0.50
C VAL A 148 3.65 10.87 1.85
N GLY A 149 2.50 10.62 2.46
CA GLY A 149 2.19 11.06 3.83
C GLY A 149 2.74 10.10 4.89
N THR A 150 2.54 10.44 6.16
CA THR A 150 3.02 9.66 7.30
C THR A 150 2.54 8.21 7.26
N GLN A 151 1.28 7.97 6.91
CA GLN A 151 0.74 6.62 6.79
C GLN A 151 1.52 5.76 5.77
N ILE A 152 1.81 6.31 4.58
CA ILE A 152 2.57 5.60 3.53
C ILE A 152 4.00 5.37 3.98
N ALA A 153 4.68 6.43 4.45
CA ALA A 153 6.08 6.37 4.86
C ALA A 153 6.30 5.42 6.05
N LEU A 154 5.48 5.54 7.09
CA LEU A 154 5.55 4.67 8.27
C LEU A 154 5.24 3.21 7.92
N THR A 155 4.20 2.95 7.11
CA THR A 155 3.90 1.58 6.64
C THR A 155 5.08 1.01 5.85
N TYR A 156 5.73 1.83 5.03
CA TYR A 156 6.89 1.45 4.24
C TYR A 156 8.06 1.04 5.13
N VAL A 157 8.44 1.90 6.09
CA VAL A 157 9.52 1.65 7.04
C VAL A 157 9.25 0.39 7.86
N LEU A 158 8.06 0.26 8.44
CA LEU A 158 7.69 -0.90 9.26
C LEU A 158 7.60 -2.21 8.47
N THR A 159 7.27 -2.16 7.19
CA THR A 159 7.18 -3.36 6.35
C THR A 159 8.54 -3.84 5.90
N ILE A 160 9.46 -2.95 5.61
CA ILE A 160 10.83 -3.26 5.19
C ILE A 160 11.72 -3.51 6.39
N GLU A 161 11.61 -2.67 7.42
CA GLU A 161 12.33 -2.67 8.70
C GLU A 161 13.85 -2.44 8.57
N ASP A 162 14.52 -3.17 7.71
CA ASP A 162 15.93 -3.02 7.41
C ASP A 162 16.10 -2.79 5.89
N PRO A 163 16.50 -1.58 5.47
CA PRO A 163 16.66 -1.30 4.06
C PRO A 163 17.82 -2.08 3.42
N HIS A 164 18.85 -2.44 4.21
CA HIS A 164 20.03 -3.16 3.72
C HIS A 164 19.76 -4.64 3.39
N ARG A 165 18.56 -5.17 3.76
CA ARG A 165 18.14 -6.50 3.33
C ARG A 165 18.00 -6.62 1.79
N PHE A 166 17.95 -5.51 1.08
CA PHE A 166 17.88 -5.45 -0.37
C PHE A 166 19.17 -4.87 -0.94
N PRO A 167 20.08 -5.68 -1.52
CA PRO A 167 21.30 -5.21 -2.16
C PRO A 167 21.05 -4.16 -3.26
N LYS A 168 19.91 -4.27 -3.93
CA LYS A 168 19.50 -3.33 -5.00
C LYS A 168 18.09 -2.81 -4.73
N SER A 169 17.93 -1.49 -4.73
CA SER A 169 16.61 -0.85 -4.50
C SER A 169 15.49 -1.38 -5.44
N ARG A 170 15.84 -1.90 -6.62
CA ARG A 170 14.88 -2.49 -7.56
C ARG A 170 14.17 -3.73 -7.00
N GLU A 171 14.77 -4.43 -6.06
CA GLU A 171 14.23 -5.65 -5.45
C GLU A 171 13.01 -5.37 -4.59
N VAL A 172 12.91 -4.16 -4.00
CA VAL A 172 11.73 -3.74 -3.24
C VAL A 172 10.46 -3.77 -4.09
N GLY A 173 10.56 -3.37 -5.37
CA GLY A 173 9.42 -3.47 -6.29
C GLY A 173 8.97 -4.92 -6.55
N CYS A 174 9.90 -5.87 -6.50
CA CYS A 174 9.59 -7.30 -6.58
C CYS A 174 8.98 -7.81 -5.28
N PHE A 175 9.57 -7.45 -4.14
CA PHE A 175 9.10 -7.78 -2.80
C PHE A 175 7.65 -7.33 -2.55
N LEU A 176 7.25 -6.19 -3.10
CA LEU A 176 5.88 -5.68 -3.01
C LEU A 176 4.92 -6.25 -4.08
N GLY A 177 5.41 -7.14 -4.95
CA GLY A 177 4.59 -7.71 -6.02
C GLY A 177 4.12 -6.69 -7.06
N LEU A 178 4.88 -5.59 -7.24
CA LEU A 178 4.64 -4.56 -8.25
C LEU A 178 5.36 -4.88 -9.59
N ARG A 179 6.09 -5.98 -9.66
CA ARG A 179 6.71 -6.47 -10.89
C ARG A 179 5.68 -7.22 -11.73
N PRO A 180 5.68 -7.06 -13.07
CA PRO A 180 4.91 -7.92 -13.94
C PRO A 180 5.29 -9.40 -13.74
N GLY A 181 4.30 -10.27 -13.67
CA GLY A 181 4.53 -11.72 -13.69
C GLY A 181 5.22 -12.12 -15.00
N ARG A 182 6.11 -13.09 -14.94
CA ARG A 182 6.76 -13.68 -16.13
C ARG A 182 6.18 -15.06 -16.41
N ARG A 183 5.97 -15.36 -17.67
CA ARG A 183 5.69 -16.71 -18.18
C ARG A 183 6.29 -16.77 -19.56
N ASN A 184 7.62 -16.81 -19.58
CA ASN A 184 8.35 -16.92 -20.84
C ASN A 184 8.37 -18.40 -21.24
N SER A 185 8.04 -18.67 -22.48
CA SER A 185 8.08 -20.01 -23.07
C SER A 185 8.64 -19.85 -24.49
N GLY A 186 9.87 -20.30 -24.71
CA GLY A 186 10.58 -20.07 -25.97
C GLY A 186 10.69 -18.57 -26.28
N GLU A 187 10.31 -18.19 -27.49
CA GLU A 187 10.34 -16.79 -27.96
C GLU A 187 9.16 -15.93 -27.45
N SER A 188 8.18 -16.52 -26.77
CA SER A 188 6.99 -15.81 -26.31
C SER A 188 7.20 -15.16 -24.97
N GLU A 189 7.12 -13.82 -24.91
CA GLU A 189 7.21 -13.00 -23.69
C GLU A 189 5.93 -12.18 -23.44
N PRO A 190 4.80 -12.80 -23.08
CA PRO A 190 3.54 -12.08 -22.92
C PRO A 190 3.60 -11.13 -21.72
N GLN A 191 3.19 -9.88 -21.94
CA GLN A 191 3.11 -8.87 -20.89
C GLN A 191 1.98 -9.20 -19.91
N LYS A 192 2.32 -9.65 -18.71
CA LYS A 192 1.34 -9.99 -17.66
C LYS A 192 1.05 -8.82 -16.71
N LYS A 193 -0.02 -8.99 -15.94
CA LYS A 193 -0.34 -8.12 -14.79
C LYS A 193 0.75 -8.25 -13.72
N ILE A 194 0.78 -7.31 -12.76
CA ILE A 194 1.68 -7.39 -11.60
C ILE A 194 1.47 -8.70 -10.83
N SER A 195 2.55 -9.24 -10.25
CA SER A 195 2.51 -10.55 -9.56
C SER A 195 1.58 -10.57 -8.33
N LYS A 196 1.41 -9.42 -7.68
CA LYS A 196 0.65 -9.25 -6.44
C LYS A 196 1.16 -10.06 -5.25
N GLU A 197 2.35 -10.62 -5.33
CA GLU A 197 3.05 -11.24 -4.22
C GLU A 197 3.46 -10.19 -3.17
N GLY A 198 3.73 -10.63 -1.95
CA GLY A 198 4.18 -9.76 -0.86
C GLY A 198 3.05 -8.98 -0.17
N ASP A 199 3.42 -7.94 0.60
CA ASP A 199 2.49 -7.21 1.46
C ASP A 199 1.43 -6.45 0.66
N ARG A 200 0.18 -6.88 0.80
CA ARG A 200 -0.97 -6.31 0.09
C ARG A 200 -1.24 -4.87 0.53
N TYR A 201 -1.11 -4.60 1.82
CA TYR A 201 -1.45 -3.29 2.37
C TYR A 201 -0.47 -2.21 1.89
N LEU A 202 0.84 -2.46 2.01
CA LEU A 202 1.86 -1.53 1.51
C LEU A 202 1.76 -1.34 -0.01
N ARG A 203 1.49 -2.42 -0.77
CA ARG A 203 1.25 -2.28 -2.21
C ARG A 203 0.08 -1.35 -2.52
N THR A 204 -1.03 -1.45 -1.76
CA THR A 204 -2.17 -0.54 -1.90
C THR A 204 -1.77 0.90 -1.60
N MET A 205 -0.99 1.13 -0.55
CA MET A 205 -0.46 2.46 -0.21
C MET A 205 0.43 3.04 -1.32
N MET A 206 1.31 2.24 -1.91
CA MET A 206 2.13 2.67 -3.05
C MET A 206 1.27 3.05 -4.27
N VAL A 207 0.20 2.31 -4.53
CA VAL A 207 -0.74 2.62 -5.61
C VAL A 207 -1.51 3.91 -5.32
N GLN A 208 -1.92 4.16 -4.08
CA GLN A 208 -2.56 5.43 -3.69
C GLN A 208 -1.61 6.62 -3.86
N GLY A 209 -0.36 6.50 -3.41
CA GLY A 209 0.66 7.52 -3.66
C GLY A 209 0.88 7.79 -5.16
N ALA A 210 0.90 6.72 -5.98
CA ALA A 210 0.99 6.85 -7.43
C ALA A 210 -0.23 7.54 -8.06
N HIS A 211 -1.43 7.29 -7.56
CA HIS A 211 -2.63 8.01 -7.98
C HIS A 211 -2.57 9.50 -7.64
N TYR A 212 -2.06 9.85 -6.46
CA TYR A 212 -1.84 11.24 -6.09
C TYR A 212 -0.84 11.92 -7.04
N ILE A 213 0.33 11.30 -7.25
CA ILE A 213 1.39 11.82 -8.11
C ILE A 213 0.90 12.06 -9.54
N LEU A 214 0.11 11.15 -10.10
CA LEU A 214 -0.42 11.26 -11.46
C LEU A 214 -1.72 12.09 -11.55
N GLY A 215 -2.35 12.35 -10.41
CA GLY A 215 -3.61 13.07 -10.32
C GLY A 215 -3.45 14.60 -10.48
N PRO A 216 -4.57 15.36 -10.39
CA PRO A 216 -4.58 16.80 -10.59
C PRO A 216 -3.78 17.57 -9.52
N PHE A 217 -3.62 17.01 -8.33
CA PHE A 217 -2.90 17.61 -7.21
C PHE A 217 -1.41 17.24 -7.15
N GLY A 218 -0.91 16.42 -8.08
CA GLY A 218 0.49 16.03 -8.13
C GLY A 218 1.38 17.18 -8.56
N GLU A 219 2.43 17.45 -7.79
CA GLU A 219 3.46 18.43 -8.15
C GLU A 219 4.36 17.90 -9.27
N ASP A 220 4.97 18.80 -10.03
CA ASP A 220 5.86 18.43 -11.13
C ASP A 220 7.10 17.71 -10.62
N SER A 221 7.40 16.58 -11.22
CA SER A 221 8.56 15.75 -10.89
C SER A 221 8.93 14.82 -12.05
N ASP A 222 10.19 14.37 -12.09
CA ASP A 222 10.63 13.37 -13.07
C ASP A 222 9.77 12.12 -13.05
N LEU A 223 9.31 11.70 -11.86
CA LEU A 223 8.44 10.54 -11.68
C LEU A 223 7.05 10.78 -12.28
N ARG A 224 6.47 11.95 -12.05
CA ARG A 224 5.18 12.35 -12.64
C ARG A 224 5.28 12.45 -14.16
N ARG A 225 6.25 13.19 -14.67
CA ARG A 225 6.48 13.37 -16.12
C ARG A 225 6.62 12.02 -16.83
N TRP A 226 7.41 11.13 -16.26
CA TRP A 226 7.58 9.78 -16.78
C TRP A 226 6.28 8.96 -16.76
N GLY A 227 5.53 9.04 -15.68
CA GLY A 227 4.25 8.32 -15.54
C GLY A 227 3.17 8.81 -16.50
N LEU A 228 3.07 10.14 -16.73
CA LEU A 228 2.14 10.73 -17.68
C LEU A 228 2.48 10.29 -19.12
N LYS A 229 3.75 10.31 -19.53
CA LYS A 229 4.20 9.76 -20.82
C LYS A 229 3.80 8.28 -21.01
N LEU A 230 3.80 7.48 -19.93
CA LEU A 230 3.31 6.10 -20.02
C LEU A 230 1.79 6.02 -20.20
N ALA A 231 1.04 6.91 -19.56
CA ALA A 231 -0.43 6.97 -19.70
C ALA A 231 -0.86 7.40 -21.10
N GLU A 232 -0.07 8.25 -21.77
CA GLU A 232 -0.29 8.75 -23.15
C GLU A 232 -0.07 7.68 -24.23
N ARG A 233 0.64 6.58 -23.95
CA ARG A 233 0.89 5.50 -24.92
C ARG A 233 -0.37 4.82 -25.48
N GLY A 234 -1.53 5.15 -24.91
CA GLY A 234 -2.83 4.70 -25.38
C GLY A 234 -3.18 3.25 -24.98
N GLY A 235 -4.38 2.84 -25.39
CA GLY A 235 -4.97 1.55 -25.07
C GLY A 235 -5.77 1.51 -23.77
N THR A 236 -6.72 0.60 -23.70
CA THR A 236 -7.77 0.48 -22.66
C THR A 236 -7.25 0.51 -21.21
N ASN A 237 -6.02 0.10 -20.97
CA ASN A 237 -5.45 -0.01 -19.64
C ASN A 237 -4.19 0.87 -19.43
N ALA A 238 -3.89 1.80 -20.33
CA ALA A 238 -2.67 2.61 -20.26
C ALA A 238 -2.54 3.36 -18.93
N LYS A 239 -3.60 4.05 -18.50
CA LYS A 239 -3.62 4.75 -17.19
C LYS A 239 -3.39 3.80 -16.01
N LYS A 240 -4.04 2.63 -15.98
CA LYS A 240 -3.85 1.64 -14.90
C LYS A 240 -2.42 1.07 -14.88
N ARG A 241 -1.84 0.84 -16.08
CA ARG A 241 -0.44 0.41 -16.20
C ARG A 241 0.54 1.48 -15.74
N ALA A 242 0.29 2.74 -16.10
CA ALA A 242 1.08 3.89 -15.64
C ALA A 242 1.09 4.00 -14.11
N VAL A 243 -0.08 3.89 -13.46
CA VAL A 243 -0.19 3.91 -11.99
C VAL A 243 0.64 2.78 -11.36
N ALA A 244 0.52 1.54 -11.85
CA ALA A 244 1.29 0.42 -11.31
C ALA A 244 2.81 0.60 -11.52
N ALA A 245 3.21 1.16 -12.65
CA ALA A 245 4.60 1.44 -12.97
C ALA A 245 5.17 2.58 -12.08
N VAL A 246 4.39 3.64 -11.85
CA VAL A 246 4.75 4.73 -10.94
C VAL A 246 4.83 4.23 -9.50
N ALA A 247 3.86 3.41 -9.04
CA ALA A 247 3.89 2.79 -7.71
C ALA A 247 5.17 1.97 -7.49
N ARG A 248 5.61 1.21 -8.50
CA ARG A 248 6.87 0.46 -8.46
C ARG A 248 8.07 1.39 -8.38
N LYS A 249 8.14 2.44 -9.22
CA LYS A 249 9.25 3.41 -9.18
C LYS A 249 9.24 4.21 -7.88
N LEU A 250 8.08 4.55 -7.34
CA LEU A 250 7.95 5.20 -6.04
C LEU A 250 8.57 4.33 -4.94
N ALA A 251 8.22 3.04 -4.89
CA ALA A 251 8.81 2.12 -3.90
C ALA A 251 10.34 2.05 -4.01
N VAL A 252 10.89 2.03 -5.23
CA VAL A 252 12.34 2.05 -5.47
C VAL A 252 12.97 3.38 -5.06
N LEU A 253 12.30 4.49 -5.33
CA LEU A 253 12.73 5.84 -4.93
C LEU A 253 12.81 5.97 -3.41
N LEU A 254 11.76 5.57 -2.70
CA LEU A 254 11.72 5.62 -1.23
C LEU A 254 12.86 4.80 -0.62
N HIS A 255 13.10 3.60 -1.14
CA HIS A 255 14.23 2.78 -0.67
C HIS A 255 15.58 3.45 -0.91
N ARG A 256 15.78 4.03 -2.10
CA ARG A 256 17.01 4.72 -2.42
C ARG A 256 17.23 5.90 -1.47
N LEU A 257 16.23 6.74 -1.24
CA LEU A 257 16.32 7.87 -0.32
C LEU A 257 16.66 7.39 1.09
N TRP A 258 16.02 6.30 1.54
CA TRP A 258 16.28 5.74 2.87
C TRP A 258 17.72 5.25 3.03
N VAL A 259 18.25 4.52 2.05
CA VAL A 259 19.63 4.01 2.08
C VAL A 259 20.68 5.13 1.96
N SER A 260 20.43 6.12 1.10
CA SER A 260 21.40 7.19 0.84
C SER A 260 21.35 8.35 1.84
N GLY A 261 20.21 8.55 2.52
CA GLY A 261 19.96 9.74 3.34
C GLY A 261 19.88 11.05 2.56
N GLU A 262 19.88 10.99 1.21
CA GLU A 262 19.87 12.18 0.35
C GLU A 262 18.54 12.95 0.46
N VAL A 263 18.62 14.26 0.30
CA VAL A 263 17.44 15.12 0.11
C VAL A 263 16.80 14.81 -1.24
N TYR A 264 15.46 14.73 -1.26
CA TYR A 264 14.73 14.46 -2.49
C TYR A 264 14.71 15.68 -3.43
N GLU A 265 15.19 15.48 -4.65
CA GLU A 265 15.12 16.47 -5.73
C GLU A 265 14.10 16.01 -6.79
N PRO A 266 12.92 16.65 -6.91
CA PRO A 266 11.84 16.21 -7.82
C PRO A 266 12.26 16.17 -9.29
N LEU A 267 13.08 17.10 -9.74
CA LEU A 267 13.51 17.29 -11.14
C LEU A 267 15.01 16.97 -11.37
N ARG A 268 15.60 16.11 -10.55
CA ARG A 268 17.03 15.78 -10.59
C ARG A 268 17.54 15.38 -11.99
N ASN A 269 16.80 14.51 -12.69
CA ASN A 269 17.21 14.03 -14.01
C ASN A 269 16.97 15.09 -15.09
N SER A 270 15.85 15.81 -15.01
CA SER A 270 15.55 16.91 -15.93
C SER A 270 16.61 18.01 -15.82
N ASN A 271 16.99 18.41 -14.60
CA ASN A 271 18.02 19.42 -14.37
C ASN A 271 19.41 18.97 -14.84
N LYS A 272 19.75 17.67 -14.66
CA LYS A 272 21.02 17.12 -15.20
C LYS A 272 21.05 17.14 -16.72
N ALA A 273 19.94 16.77 -17.37
CA ALA A 273 19.84 16.81 -18.82
C ALA A 273 19.97 18.25 -19.38
N MET A 274 19.36 19.23 -18.71
CA MET A 274 19.50 20.64 -19.08
C MET A 274 20.95 21.14 -18.93
N ARG A 275 21.62 20.80 -17.82
CA ARG A 275 23.04 21.15 -17.58
C ARG A 275 24.01 20.46 -18.56
N ALA A 276 23.66 19.30 -19.08
CA ALA A 276 24.47 18.58 -20.06
C ALA A 276 24.28 19.09 -21.50
N ALA A 277 23.18 19.82 -21.76
CA ALA A 277 22.84 20.38 -23.05
C ALA A 277 23.24 21.88 -23.19
N ALA A 278 23.61 22.53 -22.08
CA ALA A 278 24.17 23.88 -22.02
C ALA A 278 25.69 23.84 -22.01
#